data_6cc19efea75b7da1703a913c61653101
#
_entry.id   6cc19efea75b7da1703a913c61653101
#
_cell.length_a   1.000
_cell.length_b   1.000
_cell.length_c   1.000
_cell.angle_alpha   90.00
_cell.angle_beta   90.00
_cell.angle_gamma   90.00
#
_symmetry.space_group_name_H-M   'P 1'
#
loop_
_entity.id
_entity.type
_entity.pdbx_description
1 polymer ?
#
loop_
_entity_poly.entity_id
_entity_poly.type
_entity_poly.pdbx_seq_one_letter_code
_entity_poly.pdbx_strand_id
1 'polypeptide(L)'
;MVDLSAPTAVAPFSALYLKNITDSLIVCGHIAGAIHITDVENSVLVISTRQFRMHGSKKVDVYLHSASRPIIEDCEQVRFAPMPEMFASPTILQTTNHWSEIDDFKWLKIEASPNFSLLAESERIKEEVWRDKVVDSEDLDDVLRVLGIQSE
;
A
#
# COMPACT_ATOMS: atom_id res chain seq x y z
N MET A 1 8.56 -7.47 8.76
CA MET A 1 8.13 -7.52 7.34
C MET A 1 7.25 -8.75 7.11
N VAL A 2 6.18 -8.58 6.35
CA VAL A 2 5.32 -9.67 5.92
C VAL A 2 5.23 -9.64 4.40
N ASP A 3 5.43 -10.77 3.75
CA ASP A 3 5.30 -10.90 2.30
C ASP A 3 4.34 -12.03 1.96
N LEU A 4 3.17 -11.66 1.42
CA LEU A 4 2.11 -12.57 0.99
C LEU A 4 2.01 -12.69 -0.54
N SER A 5 3.00 -12.18 -1.27
CA SER A 5 2.94 -12.13 -2.74
C SER A 5 2.94 -13.51 -3.37
N ALA A 6 3.78 -14.44 -2.88
CA ALA A 6 3.85 -15.79 -3.44
C ALA A 6 2.57 -16.61 -3.21
N PRO A 7 2.03 -16.72 -1.98
CA PRO A 7 0.78 -17.47 -1.79
C PRO A 7 -0.41 -16.85 -2.53
N THR A 8 -0.51 -15.51 -2.62
CA THR A 8 -1.62 -14.86 -3.32
C THR A 8 -1.50 -14.90 -4.83
N ALA A 9 -0.31 -15.14 -5.38
CA ALA A 9 -0.13 -15.34 -6.81
C ALA A 9 -0.79 -16.64 -7.30
N VAL A 10 -0.85 -17.67 -6.43
CA VAL A 10 -1.49 -18.96 -6.74
C VAL A 10 -2.98 -18.92 -6.39
N ALA A 11 -3.33 -18.40 -5.21
CA ALA A 11 -4.70 -18.33 -4.71
C ALA A 11 -4.92 -17.00 -3.99
N PRO A 12 -5.50 -15.99 -4.67
CA PRO A 12 -5.77 -14.70 -4.04
C PRO A 12 -6.68 -14.83 -2.83
N PHE A 13 -6.44 -14.02 -1.79
CA PHE A 13 -7.34 -13.95 -0.66
C PHE A 13 -8.67 -13.31 -1.05
N SER A 14 -9.78 -13.80 -0.50
CA SER A 14 -11.10 -13.19 -0.72
C SER A 14 -11.22 -11.84 -0.02
N ALA A 15 -10.57 -11.68 1.13
CA ALA A 15 -10.50 -10.46 1.90
C ALA A 15 -9.27 -10.48 2.80
N LEU A 16 -8.80 -9.30 3.22
CA LEU A 16 -7.70 -9.20 4.17
C LEU A 16 -7.99 -8.04 5.14
N TYR A 17 -7.72 -8.27 6.41
CA TYR A 17 -7.86 -7.27 7.47
C TYR A 17 -6.51 -7.04 8.12
N LEU A 18 -6.02 -5.80 8.07
CA LEU A 18 -4.81 -5.36 8.75
C LEU A 18 -5.21 -4.40 9.86
N LYS A 19 -4.77 -4.67 11.08
CA LYS A 19 -5.16 -3.87 12.23
C LYS A 19 -4.04 -3.73 13.25
N ASN A 20 -3.88 -2.52 13.79
CA ASN A 20 -2.92 -2.22 14.86
C ASN A 20 -1.48 -2.59 14.50
N ILE A 21 -0.99 -2.02 13.39
CA ILE A 21 0.34 -2.29 12.85
C ILE A 21 1.18 -1.02 12.90
N THR A 22 2.43 -1.13 13.32
CA THR A 22 3.38 -0.02 13.33
C THR A 22 4.73 -0.46 12.76
N ASP A 23 5.46 0.50 12.19
CA ASP A 23 6.87 0.35 11.77
C ASP A 23 7.11 -0.89 10.90
N SER A 24 6.22 -1.15 9.93
CA SER A 24 6.22 -2.39 9.17
C SER A 24 6.24 -2.18 7.66
N LEU A 25 6.78 -3.17 6.96
CA LEU A 25 6.58 -3.34 5.52
C LEU A 25 5.71 -4.58 5.32
N ILE A 26 4.60 -4.41 4.60
CA ILE A 26 3.70 -5.52 4.28
C ILE A 26 3.48 -5.55 2.78
N VAL A 27 3.91 -6.63 2.16
CA VAL A 27 3.61 -6.93 0.75
C VAL A 27 2.42 -7.87 0.76
N CYS A 28 1.24 -7.33 0.48
CA CYS A 28 -0.01 -8.09 0.62
C CYS A 28 -0.28 -9.02 -0.57
N GLY A 29 0.36 -8.77 -1.70
CA GLY A 29 0.05 -9.52 -2.92
C GLY A 29 -1.33 -9.15 -3.45
N HIS A 30 -2.10 -10.15 -3.89
CA HIS A 30 -3.40 -9.93 -4.54
C HIS A 30 -4.56 -10.34 -3.63
N ILE A 31 -5.49 -9.41 -3.45
CA ILE A 31 -6.73 -9.60 -2.71
C ILE A 31 -7.89 -9.52 -3.72
N ALA A 32 -8.62 -10.61 -3.91
CA ALA A 32 -9.70 -10.68 -4.90
C ALA A 32 -10.92 -9.83 -4.51
N GLY A 33 -11.12 -9.56 -3.25
CA GLY A 33 -12.19 -8.73 -2.72
C GLY A 33 -11.66 -7.43 -2.11
N ALA A 34 -12.00 -7.19 -0.86
CA ALA A 34 -11.65 -5.95 -0.14
C ALA A 34 -10.49 -6.16 0.84
N ILE A 35 -9.63 -5.15 0.94
CA ILE A 35 -8.70 -5.02 2.05
C ILE A 35 -9.23 -3.93 3.00
N HIS A 36 -9.23 -4.24 4.30
CA HIS A 36 -9.58 -3.32 5.35
C HIS A 36 -8.36 -3.06 6.23
N ILE A 37 -7.97 -1.80 6.32
CA ILE A 37 -6.78 -1.36 7.05
C ILE A 37 -7.23 -0.42 8.15
N THR A 38 -6.88 -0.74 9.40
CA THR A 38 -7.30 0.05 10.56
C THR A 38 -6.13 0.24 11.52
N ASP A 39 -5.91 1.49 11.95
CA ASP A 39 -4.90 1.84 12.95
C ASP A 39 -3.50 1.34 12.56
N VAL A 40 -3.07 1.65 11.35
CA VAL A 40 -1.71 1.39 10.85
C VAL A 40 -0.92 2.70 10.84
N GLU A 41 0.31 2.65 11.34
CA GLU A 41 1.14 3.83 11.47
C GLU A 41 2.60 3.54 11.05
N ASN A 42 3.22 4.54 10.43
CA ASN A 42 4.63 4.51 10.02
C ASN A 42 5.02 3.22 9.27
N SER A 43 4.28 2.92 8.22
CA SER A 43 4.42 1.65 7.49
C SER A 43 4.38 1.87 5.98
N VAL A 44 4.88 0.87 5.25
CA VAL A 44 4.78 0.81 3.79
C VAL A 44 3.99 -0.44 3.42
N LEU A 45 2.98 -0.24 2.58
CA LEU A 45 2.11 -1.33 2.11
C LEU A 45 2.21 -1.45 0.60
N VAL A 46 2.29 -2.68 0.10
CA VAL A 46 2.23 -3.00 -1.33
C VAL A 46 1.01 -3.89 -1.53
N ILE A 47 0.01 -3.40 -2.26
CA ILE A 47 -1.32 -4.02 -2.29
C ILE A 47 -1.87 -4.03 -3.71
N SER A 48 -2.41 -5.20 -4.12
CA SER A 48 -3.33 -5.30 -5.25
C SER A 48 -4.67 -5.80 -4.73
N THR A 49 -5.73 -5.03 -4.97
CA THR A 49 -7.05 -5.34 -4.41
C THR A 49 -8.17 -4.86 -5.32
N ARG A 50 -9.35 -5.43 -5.16
CA ARG A 50 -10.55 -4.93 -5.82
C ARG A 50 -11.08 -3.68 -5.13
N GLN A 51 -11.10 -3.67 -3.79
CA GLN A 51 -11.56 -2.53 -2.99
C GLN A 51 -10.56 -2.25 -1.87
N PHE A 52 -10.22 -0.97 -1.71
CA PHE A 52 -9.29 -0.50 -0.68
C PHE A 52 -10.02 0.39 0.30
N ARG A 53 -9.95 0.06 1.59
CA ARG A 53 -10.56 0.83 2.67
C ARG A 53 -9.58 0.99 3.82
N MET A 54 -9.29 2.23 4.20
CA MET A 54 -8.35 2.54 5.28
C MET A 54 -9.00 3.48 6.29
N HIS A 55 -8.85 3.18 7.57
CA HIS A 55 -9.40 3.96 8.67
C HIS A 55 -8.35 4.21 9.75
N GLY A 56 -8.34 5.41 10.32
CA GLY A 56 -7.58 5.72 11.53
C GLY A 56 -6.07 5.57 11.41
N SER A 57 -5.52 5.65 10.19
CA SER A 57 -4.10 5.38 9.93
C SER A 57 -3.35 6.67 9.64
N LYS A 58 -2.04 6.68 9.91
CA LYS A 58 -1.20 7.84 9.60
C LYS A 58 0.24 7.45 9.28
N LYS A 59 0.91 8.28 8.47
CA LYS A 59 2.28 8.06 8.00
C LYS A 59 2.41 6.71 7.31
N VAL A 60 1.54 6.44 6.34
CA VAL A 60 1.54 5.20 5.58
C VAL A 60 1.76 5.51 4.11
N ASP A 61 2.73 4.85 3.49
CA ASP A 61 2.95 4.88 2.06
C ASP A 61 2.33 3.62 1.45
N VAL A 62 1.42 3.81 0.49
CA VAL A 62 0.69 2.71 -0.13
C VAL A 62 1.02 2.64 -1.60
N TYR A 63 1.65 1.54 -1.99
CA TYR A 63 1.93 1.20 -3.39
C TYR A 63 0.80 0.30 -3.86
N LEU A 64 -0.08 0.84 -4.68
CA LEU A 64 -1.43 0.31 -4.83
C LEU A 64 -1.80 0.02 -6.28
N HIS A 65 -2.42 -1.13 -6.51
CA HIS A 65 -3.28 -1.39 -7.65
C HIS A 65 -4.69 -1.67 -7.13
N SER A 66 -5.63 -0.79 -7.41
CA SER A 66 -7.01 -0.92 -6.95
C SER A 66 -7.98 -0.86 -8.13
N ALA A 67 -8.86 -1.85 -8.22
CA ALA A 67 -9.86 -1.92 -9.28
C ALA A 67 -11.02 -0.92 -9.09
N SER A 68 -11.15 -0.33 -7.90
CA SER A 68 -12.12 0.71 -7.61
C SER A 68 -11.43 1.88 -6.90
N ARG A 69 -12.16 2.98 -6.72
CA ARG A 69 -11.61 4.17 -6.06
C ARG A 69 -11.29 3.84 -4.60
N PRO A 70 -10.04 4.07 -4.15
CA PRO A 70 -9.68 3.85 -2.75
C PRO A 70 -10.45 4.79 -1.82
N ILE A 71 -10.80 4.29 -0.65
CA ILE A 71 -11.52 5.05 0.37
C ILE A 71 -10.67 5.14 1.63
N ILE A 72 -10.50 6.36 2.13
CA ILE A 72 -9.88 6.60 3.43
C ILE A 72 -10.86 7.34 4.34
N GLU A 73 -10.69 7.19 5.65
CA GLU A 73 -11.49 7.85 6.67
C GLU A 73 -10.66 8.02 7.95
N ASP A 74 -10.64 9.22 8.49
CA ASP A 74 -9.87 9.56 9.70
C ASP A 74 -8.37 9.21 9.58
N CYS A 75 -7.78 9.47 8.41
CA CYS A 75 -6.36 9.23 8.16
C CYS A 75 -5.59 10.56 8.05
N GLU A 76 -4.26 10.49 8.23
CA GLU A 76 -3.36 11.62 8.08
C GLU A 76 -2.05 11.17 7.44
N GLN A 77 -1.45 12.02 6.62
CA GLN A 77 -0.13 11.79 6.03
C GLN A 77 -0.03 10.43 5.30
N VAL A 78 -1.08 10.06 4.58
CA VAL A 78 -1.08 8.86 3.73
C VAL A 78 -0.60 9.27 2.35
N ARG A 79 0.36 8.54 1.78
CA ARG A 79 0.87 8.81 0.44
C ARG A 79 0.67 7.59 -0.45
N PHE A 80 0.24 7.85 -1.69
CA PHE A 80 -0.10 6.80 -2.64
C PHE A 80 0.83 6.82 -3.84
N ALA A 81 1.18 5.64 -4.33
CA ALA A 81 1.92 5.42 -5.57
C ALA A 81 1.34 4.19 -6.26
N PRO A 82 1.54 4.03 -7.58
CA PRO A 82 1.12 2.81 -8.25
C PRO A 82 1.96 1.63 -7.77
N MET A 83 1.35 0.45 -7.69
CA MET A 83 2.06 -0.77 -7.31
C MET A 83 3.20 -1.05 -8.30
N PRO A 84 4.41 -1.39 -7.84
CA PRO A 84 5.50 -1.77 -8.73
C PRO A 84 5.10 -2.95 -9.61
N GLU A 85 5.41 -2.88 -10.89
CA GLU A 85 5.01 -3.90 -11.87
C GLU A 85 5.53 -5.30 -11.54
N MET A 86 6.68 -5.38 -10.86
CA MET A 86 7.24 -6.68 -10.46
C MET A 86 6.34 -7.47 -9.51
N PHE A 87 5.42 -6.80 -8.79
CA PHE A 87 4.46 -7.47 -7.92
C PHE A 87 3.12 -7.73 -8.60
N ALA A 88 2.91 -7.24 -9.82
CA ALA A 88 1.66 -7.38 -10.52
C ALA A 88 1.67 -8.61 -11.45
N SER A 89 0.56 -9.36 -11.46
CA SER A 89 0.35 -10.41 -12.46
C SER A 89 -0.06 -9.81 -13.80
N PRO A 90 0.11 -10.54 -14.92
CA PRO A 90 -0.40 -10.08 -16.21
C PRO A 90 -1.90 -9.77 -16.21
N THR A 91 -2.69 -10.52 -15.46
CA THR A 91 -4.13 -10.29 -15.32
C THR A 91 -4.42 -8.96 -14.65
N ILE A 92 -3.69 -8.63 -13.59
CA ILE A 92 -3.83 -7.36 -12.87
C ILE A 92 -3.47 -6.19 -13.77
N LEU A 93 -2.38 -6.29 -14.54
CA LEU A 93 -1.93 -5.22 -15.44
C LEU A 93 -2.94 -4.89 -16.54
N GLN A 94 -3.89 -5.79 -16.82
CA GLN A 94 -4.96 -5.57 -17.79
C GLN A 94 -6.15 -4.80 -17.21
N THR A 95 -6.22 -4.63 -15.89
CA THR A 95 -7.30 -3.89 -15.24
C THR A 95 -6.90 -2.44 -15.02
N THR A 96 -7.90 -1.54 -15.01
CA THR A 96 -7.66 -0.12 -14.71
C THR A 96 -7.26 0.03 -13.26
N ASN A 97 -6.15 0.75 -13.03
CA ASN A 97 -5.70 1.05 -11.68
C ASN A 97 -6.19 2.44 -11.23
N HIS A 98 -7.02 2.48 -10.20
CA HIS A 98 -7.55 3.70 -9.61
C HIS A 98 -6.72 4.22 -8.42
N TRP A 99 -5.45 3.90 -8.37
CA TRP A 99 -4.55 4.18 -7.23
C TRP A 99 -4.49 5.66 -6.82
N SER A 100 -4.75 6.58 -7.75
CA SER A 100 -4.64 8.01 -7.51
C SER A 100 -5.99 8.70 -7.25
N GLU A 101 -7.09 7.96 -7.34
CA GLU A 101 -8.45 8.52 -7.25
C GLU A 101 -9.06 8.29 -5.87
N ILE A 102 -8.40 8.82 -4.82
CA ILE A 102 -8.76 8.58 -3.44
C ILE A 102 -9.98 9.41 -3.03
N ASP A 103 -10.94 8.78 -2.36
CA ASP A 103 -12.07 9.43 -1.72
C ASP A 103 -11.84 9.46 -0.20
N ASP A 104 -11.79 10.67 0.37
CA ASP A 104 -11.73 10.87 1.80
C ASP A 104 -13.15 11.10 2.33
N PHE A 105 -13.74 10.08 2.92
CA PHE A 105 -15.18 10.04 3.21
C PHE A 105 -15.67 11.07 4.23
N LYS A 106 -14.82 11.46 5.18
CA LYS A 106 -15.19 12.48 6.16
C LYS A 106 -14.79 13.90 5.74
N TRP A 107 -14.12 14.03 4.62
CA TRP A 107 -13.71 15.33 4.11
C TRP A 107 -14.81 15.89 3.21
N LEU A 108 -15.63 16.80 3.76
CA LEU A 108 -16.81 17.32 3.08
C LEU A 108 -16.57 18.69 2.45
N LYS A 109 -15.33 19.18 2.45
CA LYS A 109 -14.97 20.47 1.87
C LYS A 109 -14.70 20.37 0.38
N ILE A 110 -14.82 21.51 -0.33
CA ILE A 110 -14.56 21.59 -1.77
C ILE A 110 -13.06 21.46 -2.05
N GLU A 111 -12.20 21.98 -1.17
CA GLU A 111 -10.76 21.89 -1.32
C GLU A 111 -10.30 20.43 -1.24
N ALA A 112 -9.17 20.13 -1.87
CA ALA A 112 -8.56 18.81 -1.78
C ALA A 112 -8.22 18.45 -0.33
N SER A 113 -8.44 17.21 0.06
CA SER A 113 -8.12 16.74 1.40
C SER A 113 -6.61 16.84 1.67
N PRO A 114 -6.19 17.41 2.83
CA PRO A 114 -4.79 17.41 3.22
C PRO A 114 -4.32 16.09 3.82
N ASN A 115 -5.21 15.12 3.99
CA ASN A 115 -4.94 13.88 4.71
C ASN A 115 -4.19 12.85 3.85
N PHE A 116 -4.13 13.07 2.54
CA PHE A 116 -3.35 12.23 1.64
C PHE A 116 -2.68 13.07 0.56
N SER A 117 -1.67 12.47 -0.06
CA SER A 117 -1.01 13.01 -1.24
C SER A 117 -0.57 11.88 -2.16
N LEU A 118 -0.17 12.24 -3.38
CA LEU A 118 0.38 11.29 -4.34
C LEU A 118 1.90 11.45 -4.35
N LEU A 119 2.61 10.33 -4.26
CA LEU A 119 4.07 10.35 -4.38
C LEU A 119 4.47 10.69 -5.82
N ALA A 120 5.26 11.74 -5.98
CA ALA A 120 5.89 12.04 -7.25
C ALA A 120 6.81 10.88 -7.65
N GLU A 121 7.00 10.69 -8.96
CA GLU A 121 7.83 9.59 -9.45
C GLU A 121 9.23 9.59 -8.82
N SER A 122 9.83 10.77 -8.62
CA SER A 122 11.13 10.92 -7.99
C SER A 122 11.16 10.55 -6.50
N GLU A 123 10.01 10.52 -5.85
CA GLU A 123 9.88 10.18 -4.41
C GLU A 123 9.56 8.71 -4.17
N ARG A 124 9.21 7.97 -5.23
CA ARG A 124 8.85 6.56 -5.11
C ARG A 124 10.08 5.70 -4.91
N ILE A 125 9.92 4.59 -4.20
CA ILE A 125 10.97 3.59 -4.06
C ILE A 125 11.28 3.02 -5.44
N LYS A 126 12.55 2.98 -5.80
CA LYS A 126 12.99 2.53 -7.12
C LYS A 126 12.86 1.02 -7.25
N GLU A 127 12.65 0.57 -8.49
CA GLU A 127 12.52 -0.86 -8.79
C GLU A 127 13.72 -1.67 -8.31
N GLU A 128 14.94 -1.13 -8.46
CA GLU A 128 16.15 -1.80 -7.98
C GLU A 128 16.11 -2.04 -6.47
N VAL A 129 15.56 -1.11 -5.70
CA VAL A 129 15.43 -1.25 -4.25
C VAL A 129 14.45 -2.36 -3.91
N TRP A 130 13.31 -2.41 -4.60
CA TRP A 130 12.34 -3.48 -4.41
C TRP A 130 12.96 -4.85 -4.71
N ARG A 131 13.65 -4.97 -5.83
CA ARG A 131 14.22 -6.24 -6.29
C ARG A 131 15.40 -6.68 -5.43
N ASP A 132 16.36 -5.78 -5.19
CA ASP A 132 17.66 -6.14 -4.62
C ASP A 132 17.68 -6.04 -3.10
N LYS A 133 16.87 -5.15 -2.51
CA LYS A 133 16.89 -4.90 -1.06
C LYS A 133 15.68 -5.48 -0.34
N VAL A 134 14.52 -5.53 -0.96
CA VAL A 134 13.30 -6.02 -0.32
C VAL A 134 13.13 -7.52 -0.57
N VAL A 135 13.18 -7.96 -1.82
CA VAL A 135 12.91 -9.36 -2.18
C VAL A 135 14.08 -10.27 -1.77
N ASP A 136 15.32 -9.84 -2.00
CA ASP A 136 16.50 -10.66 -1.81
C ASP A 136 17.23 -10.41 -0.48
N SER A 137 16.78 -9.43 0.32
CA SER A 137 17.48 -9.09 1.57
C SER A 137 17.15 -10.08 2.69
N GLU A 138 18.17 -10.48 3.44
CA GLU A 138 18.03 -11.27 4.67
C GLU A 138 18.04 -10.39 5.93
N ASP A 139 18.36 -9.09 5.80
CA ASP A 139 18.43 -8.15 6.92
C ASP A 139 17.20 -7.24 6.95
N LEU A 140 16.27 -7.53 7.86
CA LEU A 140 15.04 -6.76 8.02
C LEU A 140 15.30 -5.30 8.40
N ASP A 141 16.26 -5.04 9.30
CA ASP A 141 16.53 -3.66 9.72
C ASP A 141 17.06 -2.81 8.57
N ASP A 142 17.88 -3.39 7.70
CA ASP A 142 18.37 -2.72 6.49
C ASP A 142 17.22 -2.44 5.52
N VAL A 143 16.31 -3.38 5.33
CA VAL A 143 15.13 -3.20 4.49
C VAL A 143 14.29 -2.03 4.99
N LEU A 144 13.95 -2.01 6.27
CA LEU A 144 13.12 -0.96 6.85
C LEU A 144 13.81 0.42 6.76
N ARG A 145 15.10 0.46 6.99
CA ARG A 145 15.89 1.70 6.88
C ARG A 145 15.88 2.26 5.46
N VAL A 146 16.09 1.41 4.47
CA VAL A 146 16.10 1.80 3.04
C VAL A 146 14.73 2.34 2.60
N LEU A 147 13.64 1.81 3.17
CA LEU A 147 12.29 2.27 2.88
C LEU A 147 11.88 3.52 3.68
N GLY A 148 12.75 4.02 4.56
CA GLY A 148 12.45 5.19 5.38
C GLY A 148 11.57 4.87 6.59
N ILE A 149 11.41 3.62 6.95
CA ILE A 149 10.68 3.19 8.14
C ILE A 149 11.66 3.13 9.31
N GLN A 150 11.49 4.05 10.26
CA GLN A 150 12.33 4.08 11.45
C GLN A 150 11.45 3.86 12.67
N SER A 151 11.80 2.86 13.48
CA SER A 151 11.20 2.72 14.79
C SER A 151 11.81 3.74 15.75
N GLU A 152 10.97 4.36 16.52
CA GLU A 152 11.38 5.30 17.56
C GLU A 152 11.88 4.56 18.81
#